data_ec63eb5eeec039521398e672911562e0
#
_entry.id   ec63eb5eeec039521398e672911562e0
#
_cell.length_a   1.000
_cell.length_b   1.000
_cell.length_c   1.000
_cell.angle_alpha   90.00
_cell.angle_beta   90.00
_cell.angle_gamma   90.00
#
_symmetry.space_group_name_H-M   'P 1'
#
loop_
_entity.id
_entity.type
_entity.pdbx_description
1 polymer ?
#
loop_
_entity_poly.entity_id
_entity_poly.type
_entity_poly.pdbx_seq_one_letter_code
_entity_poly.pdbx_strand_id
1 'polypeptide(L)'
;NCLQYGDHGTTFGGNPVVCAGANVVLEKVDDGLLEAVRAKEALIRETFAHTPEVMKIDGMGLMLGIQLQQKQAATVVDECLAEGLIVLTAKDKIRLLPPLTISETELKTGLEILLNVLNQPNKE
;
A
#
# COMPACT_ATOMS: atom_id res chain seq x y z
N ASN A 1 31.22 -7.03 -3.54
CA ASN A 1 30.52 -6.92 -2.25
C ASN A 1 29.72 -5.64 -2.25
N CYS A 2 28.36 -5.73 -2.15
CA CYS A 2 27.48 -4.57 -2.08
C CYS A 2 27.36 -4.00 -0.68
N LEU A 3 27.71 -4.79 0.37
CA LEU A 3 27.63 -4.39 1.76
C LEU A 3 29.02 -4.21 2.35
N GLN A 4 29.19 -3.18 3.14
CA GLN A 4 30.43 -2.86 3.87
C GLN A 4 30.23 -3.13 5.37
N TYR A 5 31.32 -3.15 6.12
CA TYR A 5 31.25 -3.27 7.58
C TYR A 5 30.47 -2.10 8.18
N GLY A 6 29.41 -2.42 8.94
CA GLY A 6 28.53 -1.42 9.58
C GLY A 6 27.30 -1.03 8.77
N ASP A 7 27.15 -1.47 7.51
CA ASP A 7 25.96 -1.12 6.68
C ASP A 7 24.69 -1.76 7.19
N HIS A 8 24.79 -2.93 7.82
CA HIS A 8 23.65 -3.68 8.32
C HIS A 8 24.02 -4.48 9.56
N GLY A 9 23.12 -4.52 10.53
CA GLY A 9 23.31 -5.30 11.75
C GLY A 9 21.99 -5.50 12.49
N THR A 10 21.88 -6.61 13.21
CA THR A 10 20.73 -6.92 14.03
C THR A 10 21.14 -7.77 15.24
N THR A 11 20.55 -7.52 16.40
CA THR A 11 20.82 -8.28 17.61
C THR A 11 20.13 -9.64 17.59
N PHE A 12 18.92 -9.75 17.02
CA PHE A 12 18.09 -10.95 17.04
C PHE A 12 17.94 -11.64 15.67
N GLY A 13 18.58 -11.12 14.63
CA GLY A 13 18.51 -11.68 13.29
C GLY A 13 19.11 -13.09 13.24
N GLY A 14 18.54 -13.97 12.40
CA GLY A 14 19.00 -15.33 12.21
C GLY A 14 18.67 -16.30 13.34
N ASN A 15 17.89 -15.89 14.37
CA ASN A 15 17.45 -16.83 15.38
C ASN A 15 16.45 -17.86 14.82
N PRO A 16 16.39 -19.09 15.39
CA PRO A 16 15.58 -20.17 14.81
C PRO A 16 14.09 -19.86 14.66
N VAL A 17 13.50 -19.07 15.57
CA VAL A 17 12.07 -18.75 15.53
C VAL A 17 11.74 -17.85 14.35
N VAL A 18 12.51 -16.77 14.15
CA VAL A 18 12.27 -15.86 13.00
C VAL A 18 12.63 -16.54 11.68
N CYS A 19 13.63 -17.43 11.66
CA CYS A 19 13.97 -18.19 10.45
C CYS A 19 12.84 -19.19 10.09
N ALA A 20 12.26 -19.88 11.07
CA ALA A 20 11.10 -20.73 10.85
C ALA A 20 9.91 -19.95 10.28
N GLY A 21 9.60 -18.77 10.85
CA GLY A 21 8.55 -17.89 10.33
C GLY A 21 8.85 -17.40 8.91
N ALA A 22 10.09 -17.03 8.63
CA ALA A 22 10.51 -16.62 7.29
C ALA A 22 10.33 -17.73 6.24
N ASN A 23 10.66 -18.99 6.59
CA ASN A 23 10.45 -20.12 5.69
C ASN A 23 8.98 -20.31 5.33
N VAL A 24 8.06 -20.18 6.30
CA VAL A 24 6.61 -20.25 6.04
C VAL A 24 6.17 -19.14 5.08
N VAL A 25 6.69 -17.93 5.24
CA VAL A 25 6.39 -16.83 4.30
C VAL A 25 6.92 -17.13 2.91
N LEU A 26 8.17 -17.62 2.79
CA LEU A 26 8.77 -17.97 1.51
C LEU A 26 7.99 -19.08 0.77
N GLU A 27 7.48 -20.07 1.49
CA GLU A 27 6.62 -21.11 0.92
C GLU A 27 5.27 -20.58 0.42
N LYS A 28 4.78 -19.46 0.98
CA LYS A 28 3.52 -18.83 0.58
C LYS A 28 3.67 -17.85 -0.59
N VAL A 29 4.87 -17.34 -0.81
CA VAL A 29 5.16 -16.42 -1.92
C VAL A 29 5.47 -17.24 -3.17
N ASP A 30 4.43 -17.75 -3.79
CA ASP A 30 4.48 -18.52 -5.03
C ASP A 30 4.03 -17.68 -6.25
N ASP A 31 4.12 -18.26 -7.44
CA ASP A 31 3.71 -17.59 -8.68
C ASP A 31 2.22 -17.21 -8.67
N GLY A 32 1.35 -18.00 -8.04
CA GLY A 32 -0.08 -17.73 -7.92
C GLY A 32 -0.35 -16.48 -7.07
N LEU A 33 0.34 -16.34 -5.93
CA LEU A 33 0.24 -15.12 -5.11
C LEU A 33 0.76 -13.91 -5.86
N LEU A 34 1.88 -14.04 -6.59
CA LEU A 34 2.46 -12.94 -7.37
C LEU A 34 1.53 -12.48 -8.49
N GLU A 35 0.85 -13.41 -9.16
CA GLU A 35 -0.16 -13.08 -10.18
C GLU A 35 -1.38 -12.38 -9.56
N ALA A 36 -1.88 -12.86 -8.43
CA ALA A 36 -2.95 -12.20 -7.69
C ALA A 36 -2.58 -10.78 -7.24
N VAL A 37 -1.33 -10.55 -6.83
CA VAL A 37 -0.81 -9.21 -6.50
C VAL A 37 -0.80 -8.29 -7.71
N ARG A 38 -0.38 -8.78 -8.89
CA ARG A 38 -0.40 -8.00 -10.15
C ARG A 38 -1.84 -7.63 -10.55
N ALA A 39 -2.78 -8.56 -10.41
CA ALA A 39 -4.19 -8.29 -10.70
C ALA A 39 -4.77 -7.21 -9.75
N LYS A 40 -4.46 -7.28 -8.47
CA LYS A 40 -4.86 -6.26 -7.48
C LYS A 40 -4.21 -4.90 -7.74
N GLU A 41 -2.93 -4.87 -8.13
CA GLU A 41 -2.28 -3.63 -8.57
C GLU A 41 -3.00 -3.00 -9.75
N ALA A 42 -3.33 -3.79 -10.77
CA ALA A 42 -4.07 -3.32 -11.94
C ALA A 42 -5.45 -2.75 -11.53
N LEU A 43 -6.18 -3.43 -10.65
CA LEU A 43 -7.45 -2.96 -10.11
C LEU A 43 -7.31 -1.60 -9.40
N ILE A 44 -6.27 -1.42 -8.57
CA ILE A 44 -6.02 -0.14 -7.88
C ILE A 44 -5.77 0.97 -8.90
N ARG A 45 -4.90 0.72 -9.88
CA ARG A 45 -4.57 1.72 -10.92
C ARG A 45 -5.77 2.08 -11.78
N GLU A 46 -6.59 1.11 -12.15
CA GLU A 46 -7.83 1.31 -12.92
C GLU A 46 -8.86 2.12 -12.12
N THR A 47 -9.04 1.82 -10.85
CA THR A 47 -9.97 2.54 -9.96
C THR A 47 -9.68 4.04 -9.93
N PHE A 48 -8.41 4.43 -9.92
CA PHE A 48 -8.02 5.84 -9.83
C PHE A 48 -7.63 6.48 -11.18
N ALA A 49 -7.68 5.75 -12.29
CA ALA A 49 -7.21 6.23 -13.60
C ALA A 49 -7.89 7.52 -14.08
N HIS A 50 -9.12 7.75 -13.67
CA HIS A 50 -9.92 8.92 -14.06
C HIS A 50 -10.30 9.81 -12.87
N THR A 51 -9.63 9.68 -11.74
CA THR A 51 -9.87 10.50 -10.55
C THR A 51 -9.09 11.82 -10.67
N PRO A 52 -9.75 12.99 -10.81
CA PRO A 52 -9.07 14.26 -11.06
C PRO A 52 -8.05 14.64 -9.98
N GLU A 53 -8.30 14.22 -8.75
CA GLU A 53 -7.41 14.50 -7.61
C GLU A 53 -6.14 13.64 -7.63
N VAL A 54 -6.08 12.55 -8.41
CA VAL A 54 -4.91 11.67 -8.51
C VAL A 54 -4.02 12.11 -9.66
N MET A 55 -2.85 12.67 -9.32
CA MET A 55 -1.85 13.08 -10.30
C MET A 55 -1.04 11.88 -10.83
N LYS A 56 -0.62 10.99 -9.93
CA LYS A 56 0.26 9.87 -10.26
C LYS A 56 0.18 8.77 -9.20
N ILE A 57 0.39 7.52 -9.63
CA ILE A 57 0.56 6.37 -8.75
C ILE A 57 1.93 5.76 -9.01
N ASP A 58 2.82 5.85 -8.04
CA ASP A 58 4.16 5.26 -8.05
C ASP A 58 4.19 3.97 -7.22
N GLY A 59 5.13 3.09 -7.52
CA GLY A 59 5.33 1.85 -6.79
C GLY A 59 5.07 0.62 -7.64
N MET A 60 5.07 -0.56 -6.97
CA MET A 60 4.90 -1.86 -7.60
C MET A 60 4.10 -2.79 -6.67
N GLY A 61 3.30 -3.65 -7.25
CA GLY A 61 2.45 -4.58 -6.51
C GLY A 61 1.49 -3.82 -5.60
N LEU A 62 1.47 -4.19 -4.32
CA LEU A 62 0.61 -3.54 -3.33
C LEU A 62 1.33 -2.48 -2.47
N MET A 63 2.58 -2.12 -2.80
CA MET A 63 3.28 -0.98 -2.20
C MET A 63 3.19 0.21 -3.14
N LEU A 64 2.14 1.01 -2.99
CA LEU A 64 1.84 2.11 -3.90
C LEU A 64 1.77 3.45 -3.15
N GLY A 65 2.22 4.50 -3.83
CA GLY A 65 2.12 5.89 -3.38
C GLY A 65 1.28 6.70 -4.35
N ILE A 66 0.16 7.24 -3.88
CA ILE A 66 -0.75 8.08 -4.66
C ILE A 66 -0.38 9.54 -4.43
N GLN A 67 0.07 10.23 -5.47
CA GLN A 67 0.34 11.65 -5.44
C GLN A 67 -0.95 12.41 -5.79
N LEU A 68 -1.28 13.39 -4.95
CA LEU A 68 -2.49 14.18 -5.06
C LEU A 68 -2.23 15.49 -5.83
N GLN A 69 -3.30 16.04 -6.44
CA GLN A 69 -3.26 17.28 -7.22
C GLN A 69 -3.33 18.51 -6.33
N GLN A 70 -4.29 18.57 -5.44
CA GLN A 70 -4.60 19.74 -4.60
C GLN A 70 -4.72 19.42 -3.13
N LYS A 71 -5.27 18.24 -2.76
CA LYS A 71 -5.46 17.85 -1.36
C LYS A 71 -4.12 17.52 -0.70
N GLN A 72 -4.05 17.76 0.60
CA GLN A 72 -2.94 17.31 1.41
C GLN A 72 -3.12 15.84 1.82
N ALA A 73 -2.09 15.03 1.65
CA ALA A 73 -2.15 13.61 1.97
C ALA A 73 -2.52 13.35 3.44
N ALA A 74 -2.05 14.17 4.37
CA ALA A 74 -2.40 14.05 5.79
C ALA A 74 -3.91 14.24 6.04
N THR A 75 -4.51 15.26 5.44
CA THR A 75 -5.96 15.50 5.56
C THR A 75 -6.78 14.33 5.01
N VAL A 76 -6.39 13.81 3.84
CA VAL A 76 -7.07 12.65 3.24
C VAL A 76 -6.93 11.40 4.12
N VAL A 77 -5.78 11.19 4.76
CA VAL A 77 -5.57 10.07 5.70
C VAL A 77 -6.50 10.19 6.90
N ASP A 78 -6.65 11.39 7.49
CA ASP A 78 -7.56 11.62 8.61
C ASP A 78 -9.03 11.42 8.21
N GLU A 79 -9.42 11.88 7.02
CA GLU A 79 -10.77 11.66 6.47
C GLU A 79 -11.03 10.17 6.20
N CYS A 80 -10.08 9.45 5.64
CA CYS A 80 -10.18 7.99 5.45
C CYS A 80 -10.35 7.27 6.79
N LEU A 81 -9.60 7.67 7.81
CA LEU A 81 -9.70 7.07 9.15
C LEU A 81 -11.09 7.29 9.75
N ALA A 82 -11.69 8.46 9.56
CA ALA A 82 -13.06 8.76 10.01
C ALA A 82 -14.11 7.88 9.29
N GLU A 83 -13.85 7.47 8.05
CA GLU A 83 -14.69 6.56 7.25
C GLU A 83 -14.33 5.07 7.46
N GLY A 84 -13.43 4.76 8.40
CA GLY A 84 -13.04 3.39 8.75
C GLY A 84 -11.97 2.76 7.88
N LEU A 85 -11.25 3.54 7.07
CA LEU A 85 -10.14 3.08 6.25
C LEU A 85 -8.80 3.58 6.82
N ILE A 86 -7.90 2.65 7.13
CA ILE A 86 -6.54 2.98 7.57
C ILE A 86 -5.62 3.01 6.35
N VAL A 87 -5.15 4.19 6.00
CA VAL A 87 -4.06 4.44 5.06
C VAL A 87 -3.00 5.30 5.73
N LEU A 88 -1.82 5.43 5.14
CA LEU A 88 -0.70 6.17 5.73
C LEU A 88 -0.19 7.24 4.76
N THR A 89 0.53 8.20 5.29
CA THR A 89 1.30 9.13 4.47
C THR A 89 2.69 8.56 4.13
N ALA A 90 3.20 8.92 2.95
CA ALA A 90 4.59 8.76 2.58
C ALA A 90 5.08 10.08 1.98
N LYS A 91 5.61 10.95 2.81
CA LYS A 91 5.87 12.38 2.50
C LYS A 91 4.57 13.08 2.09
N ASP A 92 4.48 13.51 0.85
CA ASP A 92 3.35 14.21 0.22
C ASP A 92 2.31 13.27 -0.44
N LYS A 93 2.51 11.94 -0.35
CA LYS A 93 1.66 10.92 -0.98
C LYS A 93 0.86 10.15 0.05
N ILE A 94 -0.29 9.62 -0.37
CA ILE A 94 -0.99 8.56 0.34
C ILE A 94 -0.29 7.24 0.03
N ARG A 95 0.07 6.49 1.07
CA ARG A 95 0.67 5.16 0.93
C ARG A 95 -0.37 4.07 1.12
N LEU A 96 -0.53 3.24 0.10
CA LEU A 96 -1.25 1.98 0.17
C LEU A 96 -0.25 0.85 0.41
N LEU A 97 -0.52 0.02 1.41
CA LEU A 97 0.28 -1.17 1.72
C LEU A 97 -0.60 -2.25 2.36
N PRO A 98 -1.66 -2.70 1.67
CA PRO A 98 -2.47 -3.78 2.19
C PRO A 98 -1.68 -5.10 2.18
N PRO A 99 -2.07 -6.10 3.01
CA PRO A 99 -1.43 -7.41 2.98
C PRO A 99 -1.59 -8.07 1.60
N LEU A 100 -0.59 -8.84 1.15
CA LEU A 100 -0.63 -9.52 -0.15
C LEU A 100 -1.84 -10.46 -0.28
N THR A 101 -2.32 -10.97 0.87
CA THR A 101 -3.45 -11.90 0.99
C THR A 101 -4.81 -11.21 1.08
N ILE A 102 -4.89 -9.87 1.03
CA ILE A 102 -6.17 -9.15 1.07
C ILE A 102 -7.12 -9.71 0.01
N SER A 103 -8.39 -9.94 0.37
CA SER A 103 -9.39 -10.36 -0.60
C SER A 103 -9.73 -9.23 -1.58
N GLU A 104 -10.17 -9.58 -2.77
CA GLU A 104 -10.59 -8.57 -3.76
C GLU A 104 -11.77 -7.74 -3.26
N THR A 105 -12.68 -8.34 -2.48
CA THR A 105 -13.83 -7.66 -1.89
C THR A 105 -13.39 -6.59 -0.87
N GLU A 106 -12.50 -6.96 0.06
CA GLU A 106 -11.96 -6.00 1.05
C GLU A 106 -11.17 -4.88 0.36
N LEU A 107 -10.37 -5.23 -0.64
CA LEU A 107 -9.64 -4.24 -1.42
C LEU A 107 -10.59 -3.26 -2.09
N LYS A 108 -11.63 -3.74 -2.79
CA LYS A 108 -12.64 -2.88 -3.43
C LYS A 108 -13.34 -1.96 -2.44
N THR A 109 -13.75 -2.48 -1.28
CA THR A 109 -14.36 -1.68 -0.21
C THR A 109 -13.43 -0.54 0.23
N GLY A 110 -12.15 -0.84 0.46
CA GLY A 110 -11.18 0.19 0.83
C GLY A 110 -10.95 1.23 -0.27
N LEU A 111 -10.88 0.79 -1.53
CA LEU A 111 -10.72 1.69 -2.68
C LEU A 111 -11.95 2.59 -2.87
N GLU A 112 -13.17 2.10 -2.66
CA GLU A 112 -14.41 2.87 -2.72
C GLU A 112 -14.43 3.98 -1.64
N ILE A 113 -14.02 3.66 -0.41
CA ILE A 113 -13.92 4.67 0.66
C ILE A 113 -12.90 5.76 0.27
N LEU A 114 -11.71 5.37 -0.17
CA LEU A 114 -10.69 6.34 -0.58
C LEU A 114 -11.15 7.18 -1.77
N LEU A 115 -11.79 6.57 -2.77
CA LEU A 115 -12.32 7.28 -3.93
C LEU A 115 -13.39 8.31 -3.53
N ASN A 116 -14.29 7.95 -2.61
CA ASN A 116 -15.31 8.86 -2.09
C ASN A 116 -14.68 10.05 -1.36
N VAL A 117 -13.67 9.81 -0.52
CA VAL A 117 -12.92 10.87 0.18
C VAL A 117 -12.21 11.80 -0.81
N LEU A 118 -11.57 11.24 -1.85
CA LEU A 118 -10.90 12.04 -2.87
C LEU A 118 -11.86 12.91 -3.69
N ASN A 119 -13.08 12.45 -3.92
CA ASN A 119 -14.09 13.17 -4.69
C ASN A 119 -14.88 14.21 -3.86
N GLN A 120 -14.74 14.23 -2.52
CA GLN A 120 -15.35 15.29 -1.70
C GLN A 120 -14.66 16.64 -1.94
N PRO A 121 -15.38 17.76 -1.86
CA PRO A 121 -14.75 19.09 -1.90
C PRO A 121 -13.79 19.26 -0.72
N ASN A 122 -12.75 20.08 -0.91
CA ASN A 122 -11.85 20.43 0.19
C ASN A 122 -12.68 21.06 1.32
N LYS A 123 -12.57 20.54 2.52
CA LYS A 123 -13.10 21.20 3.71
C LYS A 123 -12.19 22.39 4.02
N GLU A 124 -12.74 23.60 3.97
CA GLU A 124 -12.06 24.83 4.39
C GLU A 124 -11.71 24.81 5.88
#